data_5e513bccb735d4d65e6f60621a44a204
#
_entry.id   5e513bccb735d4d65e6f60621a44a204
#
_cell.length_a   1.000
_cell.length_b   1.000
_cell.length_c   1.000
_cell.angle_alpha   90.00
_cell.angle_beta   90.00
_cell.angle_gamma   90.00
#
_symmetry.space_group_name_H-M   'P 1'
#
loop_
_entity.id
_entity.type
_entity.pdbx_description
1 polymer ?
#
loop_
_entity_poly.entity_id
_entity_poly.type
_entity_poly.pdbx_seq_one_letter_code
_entity_poly.pdbx_strand_id
1 'polypeptide(L)'
;MDSKGYITLSRKILDWRWFKKPKTAHLFIFLLLAANFEKHDFEDIIIRRGQYVCTQERLSAETGLTLKEVRTALDNLKKTGDITIDTSRGYSLITVVEYERFASAATEGQEHGSAKANEGRKYNNIKNYNKPKNKSYDLNEIKKIDTLDFVD
;
A
#
# COMPACT_ATOMS: atom_id res chain seq x y z
N MET A 1 14.63 2.98 -8.85
CA MET A 1 13.32 3.62 -8.65
C MET A 1 13.55 4.97 -7.99
N ASP A 2 13.25 6.04 -8.67
CA ASP A 2 13.17 7.33 -8.02
C ASP A 2 11.89 7.37 -7.19
N SER A 3 12.03 7.01 -5.93
CA SER A 3 10.92 6.93 -4.97
C SER A 3 10.54 8.33 -4.49
N LYS A 4 10.10 9.18 -5.42
CA LYS A 4 9.59 10.51 -5.07
C LYS A 4 8.07 10.44 -4.98
N GLY A 5 7.54 10.93 -3.88
CA GLY A 5 6.11 11.00 -3.65
C GLY A 5 5.58 10.05 -2.57
N TYR A 6 4.31 10.16 -2.31
CA TYR A 6 3.59 9.35 -1.33
C TYR A 6 2.16 9.12 -1.82
N ILE A 7 1.53 8.10 -1.29
CA ILE A 7 0.09 7.86 -1.44
C ILE A 7 -0.59 8.06 -0.09
N THR A 8 -1.86 8.40 -0.11
CA THR A 8 -2.67 8.51 1.12
C THR A 8 -3.55 7.29 1.27
N LEU A 9 -3.57 6.72 2.45
CA LEU A 9 -4.47 5.63 2.80
C LEU A 9 -5.54 6.13 3.76
N SER A 10 -6.81 6.02 3.35
CA SER A 10 -7.94 6.30 4.23
C SER A 10 -8.00 5.26 5.35
N ARG A 11 -8.34 5.69 6.57
CA ARG A 11 -8.60 4.76 7.69
C ARG A 11 -9.73 3.75 7.39
N LYS A 12 -10.59 4.02 6.42
CA LYS A 12 -11.61 3.09 5.92
C LYS A 12 -11.01 1.80 5.34
N ILE A 13 -9.70 1.75 5.08
CA ILE A 13 -9.01 0.52 4.68
C ILE A 13 -9.12 -0.58 5.75
N LEU A 14 -9.30 -0.20 7.01
CA LEU A 14 -9.51 -1.16 8.11
C LEU A 14 -10.80 -1.96 7.94
N ASP A 15 -11.82 -1.37 7.31
CA ASP A 15 -13.11 -2.01 7.03
C ASP A 15 -13.15 -2.70 5.65
N TRP A 16 -12.07 -2.55 4.88
CA TRP A 16 -11.95 -3.17 3.57
C TRP A 16 -11.83 -4.69 3.70
N ARG A 17 -12.63 -5.41 2.94
CA ARG A 17 -12.72 -6.88 3.06
C ARG A 17 -11.39 -7.63 2.98
N TRP A 18 -10.43 -7.09 2.24
CA TRP A 18 -9.13 -7.72 2.06
C TRP A 18 -8.11 -7.31 3.14
N PHE A 19 -8.43 -6.36 3.99
CA PHE A 19 -7.53 -5.94 5.07
C PHE A 19 -7.12 -7.12 5.97
N LYS A 20 -8.08 -8.05 6.24
CA LYS A 20 -7.83 -9.27 7.00
C LYS A 20 -7.17 -10.40 6.20
N LYS A 21 -6.80 -10.15 4.95
CA LYS A 21 -6.06 -11.06 4.07
C LYS A 21 -4.70 -10.43 3.73
N PRO A 22 -3.66 -10.63 4.58
CA PRO A 22 -2.41 -9.88 4.50
C PRO A 22 -1.75 -9.90 3.13
N LYS A 23 -1.74 -11.05 2.46
CA LYS A 23 -1.12 -11.21 1.14
C LYS A 23 -1.84 -10.39 0.05
N THR A 24 -3.16 -10.37 0.08
CA THR A 24 -3.98 -9.57 -0.84
C THR A 24 -3.83 -8.09 -0.56
N ALA A 25 -3.86 -7.69 0.72
CA ALA A 25 -3.65 -6.31 1.14
C ALA A 25 -2.25 -5.82 0.79
N HIS A 26 -1.23 -6.63 1.03
CA HIS A 26 0.16 -6.32 0.69
C HIS A 26 0.35 -6.09 -0.81
N LEU A 27 -0.19 -6.98 -1.65
CA LEU A 27 -0.13 -6.81 -3.09
C LEU A 27 -0.85 -5.54 -3.56
N PHE A 28 -2.00 -5.21 -3.00
CA PHE A 28 -2.73 -4.00 -3.34
C PHE A 28 -1.96 -2.72 -2.98
N ILE A 29 -1.37 -2.67 -1.79
CA ILE A 29 -0.52 -1.55 -1.36
C ILE A 29 0.69 -1.41 -2.30
N PHE A 30 1.32 -2.53 -2.66
CA PHE A 30 2.40 -2.52 -3.64
C PHE A 30 1.95 -1.93 -4.98
N LEU A 31 0.81 -2.35 -5.51
CA LEU A 31 0.26 -1.83 -6.78
C LEU A 31 -0.04 -0.33 -6.70
N LEU A 32 -0.57 0.16 -5.58
CA LEU A 32 -0.79 1.60 -5.37
C LEU A 32 0.52 2.40 -5.43
N LEU A 33 1.59 1.86 -4.84
CA LEU A 33 2.90 2.53 -4.80
C LEU A 33 3.65 2.41 -6.13
N ALA A 34 3.48 1.29 -6.84
CA ALA A 34 4.20 0.99 -8.09
C ALA A 34 3.49 1.51 -9.34
N ALA A 35 2.18 1.80 -9.25
CA ALA A 35 1.42 2.33 -10.38
C ALA A 35 1.98 3.68 -10.85
N ASN A 36 1.97 3.89 -12.16
CA ASN A 36 2.46 5.11 -12.75
C ASN A 36 1.66 6.32 -12.25
N PHE A 37 2.38 7.30 -11.73
CA PHE A 37 1.81 8.58 -11.31
C PHE A 37 1.52 9.50 -12.49
N GLU A 38 2.31 9.38 -13.56
CA GLU A 38 2.17 10.14 -14.80
C GLU A 38 2.00 9.21 -15.99
N LYS A 39 1.51 9.77 -17.10
CA LYS A 39 1.45 9.09 -18.38
C LYS A 39 2.86 8.76 -18.85
N HIS A 40 3.11 7.53 -19.25
CA HIS A 40 4.40 7.07 -19.76
C HIS A 40 4.20 6.22 -21.01
N ASP A 41 5.07 6.43 -22.01
CA ASP A 41 5.08 5.60 -23.20
C ASP A 41 5.94 4.35 -22.92
N PHE A 42 5.39 3.19 -23.18
CA PHE A 42 6.06 1.90 -23.04
C PHE A 42 5.82 1.06 -24.28
N GLU A 43 6.88 0.83 -25.05
CA GLU A 43 6.78 0.18 -26.37
C GLU A 43 5.68 0.83 -27.22
N ASP A 44 4.71 0.06 -27.70
CA ASP A 44 3.59 0.52 -28.52
C ASP A 44 2.35 0.94 -27.71
N ILE A 45 2.45 1.04 -26.40
CA ILE A 45 1.32 1.41 -25.54
C ILE A 45 1.61 2.64 -24.70
N ILE A 46 0.55 3.34 -24.40
CA ILE A 46 0.56 4.42 -23.43
C ILE A 46 0.08 3.87 -22.10
N ILE A 47 0.98 3.83 -21.12
CA ILE A 47 0.63 3.51 -19.75
C ILE A 47 0.10 4.78 -19.11
N ARG A 48 -1.12 4.70 -18.61
CA ARG A 48 -1.79 5.83 -17.95
C ARG A 48 -1.50 5.84 -16.47
N ARG A 49 -1.80 6.97 -15.85
CA ARG A 49 -1.80 7.11 -14.40
C ARG A 49 -2.67 6.01 -13.74
N GLY A 50 -2.19 5.43 -12.66
CA GLY A 50 -2.85 4.33 -11.97
C GLY A 50 -2.68 2.95 -12.63
N GLN A 51 -1.88 2.86 -13.69
CA GLN A 51 -1.57 1.61 -14.38
C GLN A 51 -0.16 1.13 -14.06
N TYR A 52 0.02 -0.18 -14.04
CA TYR A 52 1.30 -0.85 -13.83
C TYR A 52 1.45 -2.03 -14.80
N VAL A 53 2.56 -2.05 -15.52
CA VAL A 53 2.92 -3.16 -16.41
C VAL A 53 3.84 -4.11 -15.68
N CYS A 54 3.49 -5.38 -15.64
CA CYS A 54 4.28 -6.39 -14.97
C CYS A 54 4.02 -7.80 -15.49
N THR A 55 4.86 -8.73 -15.03
CA THR A 55 4.59 -10.16 -15.06
C THR A 55 4.31 -10.67 -13.64
N GLN A 56 3.72 -11.83 -13.52
CA GLN A 56 3.46 -12.43 -12.19
C GLN A 56 4.75 -12.78 -11.46
N GLU A 57 5.78 -13.15 -12.21
CA GLU A 57 7.12 -13.43 -11.70
C GLU A 57 7.74 -12.17 -11.08
N ARG A 58 7.61 -11.04 -11.75
CA ARG A 58 8.07 -9.75 -11.23
C ARG A 58 7.31 -9.35 -9.97
N LEU A 59 5.98 -9.50 -9.95
CA LEU A 59 5.19 -9.25 -8.75
C LEU A 59 5.62 -10.14 -7.59
N SER A 60 5.91 -11.42 -7.86
CA SER A 60 6.43 -12.34 -6.85
C SER A 60 7.77 -11.87 -6.28
N ALA A 61 8.71 -11.47 -7.13
CA ALA A 61 10.02 -10.99 -6.72
C ALA A 61 9.94 -9.68 -5.90
N GLU A 62 9.12 -8.73 -6.34
CA GLU A 62 9.00 -7.41 -5.71
C GLU A 62 8.23 -7.44 -4.37
N THR A 63 7.26 -8.34 -4.24
CA THR A 63 6.42 -8.43 -3.04
C THR A 63 6.87 -9.49 -2.05
N GLY A 64 7.73 -10.41 -2.46
CA GLY A 64 8.11 -11.58 -1.66
C GLY A 64 7.02 -12.65 -1.56
N LEU A 65 5.92 -12.49 -2.29
CA LEU A 65 4.85 -13.49 -2.37
C LEU A 65 5.21 -14.60 -3.37
N THR A 66 4.79 -15.82 -3.11
CA THR A 66 4.88 -16.89 -4.11
C THR A 66 3.96 -16.63 -5.31
N LEU A 67 4.25 -17.21 -6.46
CA LEU A 67 3.40 -17.10 -7.67
C LEU A 67 1.94 -17.48 -7.40
N LYS A 68 1.73 -18.51 -6.58
CA LYS A 68 0.37 -18.95 -6.19
C LYS A 68 -0.34 -17.86 -5.37
N GLU A 69 0.36 -17.23 -4.45
CA GLU A 69 -0.18 -16.15 -3.62
C GLU A 69 -0.47 -14.90 -4.44
N VAL A 70 0.43 -14.55 -5.37
CA VAL A 70 0.21 -13.45 -6.31
C VAL A 70 -1.06 -13.68 -7.14
N ARG A 71 -1.22 -14.87 -7.73
CA ARG A 71 -2.42 -15.22 -8.51
C ARG A 71 -3.69 -15.11 -7.67
N THR A 72 -3.68 -15.69 -6.47
CA THR A 72 -4.83 -15.64 -5.57
C THR A 72 -5.16 -14.20 -5.17
N ALA A 73 -4.16 -13.38 -4.88
CA ALA A 73 -4.36 -11.97 -4.51
C ALA A 73 -4.91 -11.15 -5.69
N LEU A 74 -4.37 -11.33 -6.91
CA LEU A 74 -4.88 -10.68 -8.12
C LEU A 74 -6.33 -11.08 -8.40
N ASP A 75 -6.66 -12.36 -8.29
CA ASP A 75 -8.04 -12.85 -8.48
C ASP A 75 -9.00 -12.24 -7.45
N ASN A 76 -8.59 -12.14 -6.21
CA ASN A 76 -9.36 -11.50 -5.15
C ASN A 76 -9.67 -10.03 -5.50
N LEU A 77 -8.65 -9.26 -5.82
CA LEU A 77 -8.77 -7.83 -6.16
C LEU A 77 -9.59 -7.61 -7.44
N LYS A 78 -9.44 -8.48 -8.45
CA LYS A 78 -10.22 -8.43 -9.67
C LYS A 78 -11.70 -8.72 -9.42
N LYS A 79 -12.01 -9.74 -8.60
CA LYS A 79 -13.40 -10.10 -8.25
C LYS A 79 -14.16 -8.99 -7.55
N THR A 80 -13.48 -8.17 -6.76
CA THR A 80 -14.09 -7.04 -6.04
C THR A 80 -14.07 -5.73 -6.82
N GLY A 81 -13.44 -5.72 -8.01
CA GLY A 81 -13.35 -4.52 -8.83
C GLY A 81 -12.35 -3.49 -8.33
N ASP A 82 -11.46 -3.86 -7.40
CA ASP A 82 -10.39 -2.96 -6.93
C ASP A 82 -9.33 -2.74 -8.02
N ILE A 83 -9.14 -3.75 -8.88
CA ILE A 83 -8.25 -3.69 -10.05
C ILE A 83 -8.90 -4.28 -11.30
N THR A 84 -8.41 -3.87 -12.47
CA THR A 84 -8.62 -4.58 -13.73
C THR A 84 -7.29 -5.09 -14.28
N ILE A 85 -7.31 -6.18 -15.02
CA ILE A 85 -6.11 -6.80 -15.60
C ILE A 85 -6.36 -7.08 -17.07
N ASP A 86 -5.47 -6.56 -17.93
CA ASP A 86 -5.41 -6.89 -19.34
C ASP A 86 -4.13 -7.69 -19.62
N THR A 87 -4.25 -8.88 -20.20
CA THR A 87 -3.13 -9.79 -20.51
C THR A 87 -2.96 -10.02 -22.00
N SER A 88 -3.57 -9.21 -22.83
CA SER A 88 -3.64 -9.43 -24.30
C SER A 88 -2.28 -9.35 -25.02
N ARG A 89 -1.22 -8.87 -24.35
CA ARG A 89 0.08 -8.55 -24.97
C ARG A 89 1.28 -9.32 -24.41
N GLY A 90 1.04 -10.46 -23.75
CA GLY A 90 2.12 -11.28 -23.16
C GLY A 90 2.64 -10.76 -21.80
N TYR A 91 2.21 -9.59 -21.37
CA TYR A 91 2.40 -9.04 -20.02
C TYR A 91 1.05 -8.66 -19.41
N SER A 92 1.02 -8.38 -18.14
CA SER A 92 -0.18 -7.91 -17.45
C SER A 92 -0.16 -6.40 -17.33
N LEU A 93 -1.16 -5.72 -17.88
CA LEU A 93 -1.44 -4.32 -17.61
C LEU A 93 -2.49 -4.26 -16.49
N ILE A 94 -2.07 -3.91 -15.30
CA ILE A 94 -2.93 -3.80 -14.13
C ILE A 94 -3.34 -2.34 -13.96
N THR A 95 -4.64 -2.09 -13.83
CA THR A 95 -5.19 -0.76 -13.54
C THR A 95 -5.83 -0.79 -12.16
N VAL A 96 -5.41 0.10 -11.28
CA VAL A 96 -6.07 0.37 -9.99
C VAL A 96 -7.29 1.26 -10.27
N VAL A 97 -8.49 0.74 -10.01
CA VAL A 97 -9.75 1.39 -10.44
C VAL A 97 -9.96 2.76 -9.81
N GLU A 98 -9.71 2.90 -8.51
CA GLU A 98 -9.88 4.18 -7.78
C GLU A 98 -8.54 4.85 -7.43
N TYR A 99 -7.55 4.75 -8.33
CA TYR A 99 -6.20 5.25 -8.05
C TYR A 99 -6.18 6.71 -7.60
N GLU A 100 -6.96 7.58 -8.23
CA GLU A 100 -7.02 9.00 -7.91
C GLU A 100 -7.43 9.27 -6.46
N ARG A 101 -8.22 8.40 -5.89
CA ARG A 101 -8.63 8.51 -4.49
C ARG A 101 -7.45 8.38 -3.51
N PHE A 102 -6.39 7.69 -3.91
CA PHE A 102 -5.18 7.51 -3.11
C PHE A 102 -4.09 8.51 -3.51
N ALA A 103 -4.07 8.97 -4.75
CA ALA A 103 -3.00 9.77 -5.33
C ALA A 103 -3.27 11.28 -5.31
N SER A 104 -4.54 11.73 -5.34
CA SER A 104 -4.89 13.14 -5.43
C SER A 104 -4.47 13.96 -4.20
N ALA A 105 -4.45 13.37 -3.02
CA ALA A 105 -3.99 14.06 -1.82
C ALA A 105 -2.48 14.36 -1.81
N ALA A 106 -1.70 13.70 -2.66
CA ALA A 106 -0.28 13.99 -2.82
C ALA A 106 -0.04 15.28 -3.62
N THR A 107 -0.99 15.68 -4.45
CA THR A 107 -0.89 16.91 -5.26
C THR A 107 -1.29 18.15 -4.47
N GLU A 108 -2.24 18.02 -3.54
CA GLU A 108 -2.67 19.14 -2.68
C GLU A 108 -1.62 19.54 -1.63
N GLY A 109 -0.68 18.66 -1.31
CA GLY A 109 0.41 18.93 -0.37
C GLY A 109 1.53 19.82 -0.90
N GLN A 110 1.57 20.11 -2.21
CA GLN A 110 2.58 20.98 -2.80
C GLN A 110 2.18 22.45 -2.84
N GLU A 111 0.93 22.80 -2.61
CA GLU A 111 0.47 24.20 -2.60
C GLU A 111 0.25 24.82 -1.22
N HIS A 112 0.47 24.11 -0.14
CA HIS A 112 0.34 24.66 1.21
C HIS A 112 1.68 25.07 1.83
N GLY A 113 2.37 25.97 1.15
CA GLY A 113 3.33 26.89 1.77
C GLY A 113 2.67 28.03 2.56
N SER A 114 1.48 27.87 3.06
CA SER A 114 0.88 28.79 4.03
C SER A 114 0.13 28.00 5.09
N ALA A 115 0.86 27.73 6.14
CA ALA A 115 0.30 27.29 7.40
C ALA A 115 -0.64 28.38 7.95
N LYS A 116 -1.93 28.30 7.62
CA LYS A 116 -2.96 28.94 8.40
C LYS A 116 -4.17 28.03 8.53
N ALA A 117 -4.46 27.75 9.79
CA ALA A 117 -5.73 27.30 10.31
C ALA A 117 -6.13 25.86 10.02
N ASN A 118 -5.50 24.90 10.65
CA ASN A 118 -6.18 23.72 11.12
C ASN A 118 -5.66 23.28 12.49
N GLU A 119 -5.43 24.25 13.37
CA GLU A 119 -5.11 23.97 14.77
C GLU A 119 -6.28 23.35 15.56
N GLY A 120 -7.48 23.31 14.99
CA GLY A 120 -8.67 22.80 15.67
C GLY A 120 -8.99 21.32 15.48
N ARG A 121 -8.34 20.60 14.56
CA ARG A 121 -8.57 19.16 14.33
C ARG A 121 -7.39 18.27 14.73
N LYS A 122 -6.45 18.84 15.45
CA LYS A 122 -5.35 18.11 16.03
C LYS A 122 -5.87 17.14 17.09
N TYR A 123 -5.70 15.86 16.78
CA TYR A 123 -5.38 14.83 17.75
C TYR A 123 -6.27 14.68 18.99
N ASN A 124 -7.58 15.01 18.90
CA ASN A 124 -8.50 14.72 20.00
C ASN A 124 -8.70 13.21 20.25
N ASN A 125 -8.21 12.36 19.34
CA ASN A 125 -8.26 10.92 19.52
C ASN A 125 -7.07 10.34 20.32
N ILE A 126 -6.06 11.14 20.62
CA ILE A 126 -4.92 10.67 21.45
C ILE A 126 -5.24 10.78 22.95
N LYS A 127 -6.27 11.55 23.34
CA LYS A 127 -6.63 11.72 24.75
C LYS A 127 -7.30 10.50 25.37
N ASN A 128 -7.75 9.53 24.60
CA ASN A 128 -8.38 8.31 25.11
C ASN A 128 -7.49 7.06 25.06
N TYR A 129 -6.25 7.18 24.65
CA TYR A 129 -5.28 6.16 25.01
C TYR A 129 -4.98 6.40 26.49
N ASN A 130 -5.65 5.62 27.36
CA ASN A 130 -5.18 5.40 28.71
C ASN A 130 -3.73 4.97 28.60
N LYS A 131 -2.82 5.92 28.77
CA LYS A 131 -1.41 5.67 28.94
C LYS A 131 -1.33 4.62 30.04
N PRO A 132 -0.88 3.39 29.77
CA PRO A 132 -0.67 2.45 30.86
C PRO A 132 0.30 3.13 31.80
N LYS A 133 -0.14 3.34 33.03
CA LYS A 133 0.69 3.93 34.08
C LYS A 133 1.97 3.11 34.13
N ASN A 134 3.07 3.73 33.76
CA ASN A 134 4.45 3.33 34.04
C ASN A 134 4.65 1.82 34.29
N LYS A 135 4.61 1.01 33.24
CA LYS A 135 5.50 -0.13 33.18
C LYS A 135 6.80 0.39 32.56
N SER A 136 7.75 0.72 33.38
CA SER A 136 9.13 0.75 32.96
C SER A 136 9.41 -0.62 32.37
N TYR A 137 9.54 -0.69 31.06
CA TYR A 137 10.00 -1.91 30.41
C TYR A 137 11.45 -2.10 30.87
N ASP A 138 11.66 -3.10 31.72
CA ASP A 138 13.01 -3.48 32.10
C ASP A 138 13.70 -3.99 30.82
N LEU A 139 14.75 -3.28 30.41
CA LEU A 139 15.58 -3.64 29.26
C LEU A 139 16.16 -5.06 29.38
N ASN A 140 16.13 -5.66 30.57
CA ASN A 140 16.55 -7.03 30.80
C ASN A 140 15.47 -8.04 30.42
N GLU A 141 14.18 -7.66 30.41
CA GLU A 141 13.11 -8.54 29.89
C GLU A 141 13.10 -8.58 28.36
N ILE A 142 13.45 -7.48 27.69
CA ILE A 142 13.56 -7.45 26.22
C ILE A 142 14.70 -8.36 25.74
N LYS A 143 15.82 -8.43 26.46
CA LYS A 143 16.91 -9.34 26.15
C LYS A 143 16.59 -10.82 26.31
N LYS A 144 15.55 -11.16 27.10
CA LYS A 144 15.10 -12.56 27.22
C LYS A 144 14.25 -13.01 26.04
N ILE A 145 13.66 -12.08 25.28
CA ILE A 145 12.86 -12.41 24.09
C ILE A 145 13.77 -12.72 22.90
N ASP A 146 14.95 -12.08 22.84
CA ASP A 146 15.94 -12.32 21.78
C ASP A 146 16.70 -13.66 21.92
N THR A 147 16.54 -14.36 23.04
CA THR A 147 17.14 -15.68 23.30
C THR A 147 16.15 -16.84 23.28
N LEU A 148 14.89 -16.58 22.88
CA LEU A 148 13.98 -17.66 22.52
C LEU A 148 14.37 -18.13 21.12
N ASP A 149 15.23 -19.17 21.13
CA ASP A 149 15.69 -19.87 19.98
C ASP A 149 14.60 -20.13 18.96
N PHE A 150 14.88 -19.69 17.74
CA PHE A 150 14.32 -20.35 16.56
C PHE A 150 14.95 -21.74 16.54
N VAL A 151 14.35 -22.69 17.24
CA VAL A 151 14.64 -24.10 17.08
C VAL A 151 13.86 -24.57 15.87
N ASP A 152 14.57 -25.09 14.87
CA ASP A 152 14.13 -25.70 13.62
C ASP A 152 12.94 -26.67 13.78
#